data_83d0209a6fcb866fda39c2389ea22678
#
_entry.id   83d0209a6fcb866fda39c2389ea22678
#
_cell.length_a   1.000
_cell.length_b   1.000
_cell.length_c   1.000
_cell.angle_alpha   90.00
_cell.angle_beta   90.00
_cell.angle_gamma   90.00
#
_symmetry.space_group_name_H-M   'P 1'
#
loop_
_entity.id
_entity.type
_entity.pdbx_description
1 polymer ?
#
loop_
_entity_poly.entity_id
_entity_poly.type
_entity_poly.pdbx_seq_one_letter_code
_entity_poly.pdbx_strand_id
1 'polypeptide(L)'
;MSTSKQTLKQSKIRYTEYYDLQKVLDDLYEDSSKNKVFSNLMELITSRENIKLAYRSIKGNKGSHTAGVDGRTIKHLSRLNEEEYISLIQKQFHWYKPRPVKRVEMQKPNGKIRPLGIPTIVDRIVQQCILQILEPICEAKFHDSSYGFRPNRSTEHAIAECARLMQIQHLHYVVDIDIQGFFDNVYHAKLIRQLWNLGIQDKKLLCIIKEMLKADIVMPDKKVITPTKGTPQGGILSPLLSNVVLNELDWWVSSQWLTMPTHYPYKQRTNRQGTEIKSHTYRALRTSNLKEIYIVRYADDFKIFCRNYYGAKRTYQAVTKWLQDRLKLNVSEEKSKITNLKQRYSEFLGFKLKVKSKGKKFVVQSHISDKALKNAKENISKCVADMKRPANEKEQYKAIAKYNATVSGLHNYYQIATNVSLDFAKIAFHIKKQMNNRLDIKTSGTVNKGFIKEKYGKSKQLRFLNGHPLIPVGYIRTKDAKHKKKVVNKYTVKGRAFIHKNLQIDVDTLVWLMRHPVLDKSIEFADNRISLFAAQYGRCGVTGVKLIPNDIHCHHKIPLEQGGTDSYSNLILVTEAVHILIHATKVDTIQKYIKELGLTVKQIEKCNKLRKMAELPLI
;
A
#
# COMPACT_ATOMS: atom_id res chain seq x y z
N MET A 1 -26.29 -20.43 -13.83
CA MET A 1 -25.55 -19.16 -13.77
C MET A 1 -24.27 -19.37 -12.96
N SER A 2 -23.13 -19.49 -13.60
CA SER A 2 -21.84 -19.80 -12.99
C SER A 2 -21.24 -18.52 -12.40
N THR A 3 -21.23 -18.39 -11.09
CA THR A 3 -20.53 -17.33 -10.37
C THR A 3 -19.03 -17.56 -10.45
N SER A 4 -18.33 -16.74 -11.21
CA SER A 4 -16.89 -16.72 -11.30
C SER A 4 -16.29 -16.48 -9.89
N LYS A 5 -15.56 -17.47 -9.37
CA LYS A 5 -14.71 -17.31 -8.18
C LYS A 5 -13.60 -16.29 -8.49
N GLN A 6 -13.82 -15.03 -8.11
CA GLN A 6 -12.77 -14.02 -8.10
C GLN A 6 -11.78 -14.39 -6.99
N THR A 7 -10.54 -14.66 -7.37
CA THR A 7 -9.42 -14.84 -6.44
C THR A 7 -9.24 -13.55 -5.63
N LEU A 8 -9.48 -13.64 -4.34
CA LEU A 8 -9.41 -12.52 -3.41
C LEU A 8 -7.96 -12.04 -3.30
N LYS A 9 -7.72 -10.78 -3.64
CA LYS A 9 -6.47 -10.11 -3.29
C LYS A 9 -6.34 -10.08 -1.77
N GLN A 10 -5.23 -10.60 -1.22
CA GLN A 10 -4.86 -10.45 0.18
C GLN A 10 -4.76 -8.96 0.50
N SER A 11 -5.78 -8.38 1.14
CA SER A 11 -5.76 -6.99 1.55
C SER A 11 -5.09 -6.86 2.90
N LYS A 12 -4.33 -5.75 3.11
CA LYS A 12 -3.68 -5.43 4.39
C LYS A 12 -4.65 -5.35 5.59
N ILE A 13 -5.93 -5.25 5.34
CA ILE A 13 -7.01 -5.11 6.35
C ILE A 13 -7.16 -6.37 7.21
N ARG A 14 -6.86 -7.56 6.67
CA ARG A 14 -6.90 -8.82 7.41
C ARG A 14 -5.95 -8.86 8.62
N TYR A 15 -4.85 -8.13 8.57
CA TYR A 15 -3.84 -8.21 9.62
C TYR A 15 -4.33 -7.67 10.97
N THR A 16 -5.15 -6.63 10.98
CA THR A 16 -5.70 -6.07 12.23
C THR A 16 -6.75 -6.97 12.87
N GLU A 17 -7.55 -7.65 12.05
CA GLU A 17 -8.51 -8.64 12.52
C GLU A 17 -7.82 -9.85 13.13
N TYR A 18 -6.65 -10.28 12.59
CA TYR A 18 -5.87 -11.39 13.11
C TYR A 18 -5.34 -11.19 14.52
N TYR A 19 -5.16 -9.94 14.96
CA TYR A 19 -4.61 -9.62 16.27
C TYR A 19 -5.63 -8.98 17.22
N ASP A 20 -6.93 -9.13 16.93
CA ASP A 20 -8.03 -8.61 17.75
C ASP A 20 -7.96 -7.08 18.02
N LEU A 21 -7.25 -6.38 17.14
CA LEU A 21 -7.06 -4.92 17.24
C LEU A 21 -8.13 -4.13 16.49
N GLN A 22 -8.96 -4.79 15.67
CA GLN A 22 -9.84 -4.06 14.76
C GLN A 22 -10.84 -3.20 15.51
N LYS A 23 -11.42 -3.71 16.61
CA LYS A 23 -12.37 -2.93 17.43
C LYS A 23 -11.68 -1.72 18.05
N VAL A 24 -10.49 -1.89 18.60
CA VAL A 24 -9.69 -0.78 19.19
C VAL A 24 -9.43 0.30 18.12
N LEU A 25 -9.05 -0.09 16.90
CA LEU A 25 -8.80 0.87 15.84
C LEU A 25 -10.07 1.56 15.32
N ASP A 26 -11.22 0.87 15.36
CA ASP A 26 -12.52 1.45 15.03
C ASP A 26 -12.93 2.49 16.09
N ASP A 27 -12.78 2.16 17.38
CA ASP A 27 -13.10 3.05 18.50
C ASP A 27 -12.20 4.31 18.45
N LEU A 28 -10.89 4.17 18.18
CA LEU A 28 -9.98 5.29 17.98
C LEU A 28 -10.41 6.21 16.82
N TYR A 29 -10.86 5.62 15.71
CA TYR A 29 -11.34 6.38 14.57
C TYR A 29 -12.64 7.13 14.90
N GLU A 30 -13.60 6.44 15.53
CA GLU A 30 -14.90 7.03 15.93
C GLU A 30 -14.71 8.15 16.94
N ASP A 31 -13.93 7.92 17.99
CA ASP A 31 -13.62 8.90 19.03
C ASP A 31 -12.91 10.13 18.46
N SER A 32 -11.94 9.92 17.57
CA SER A 32 -11.29 11.02 16.85
C SER A 32 -12.29 11.81 16.00
N SER A 33 -13.22 11.14 15.31
CA SER A 33 -14.25 11.82 14.52
C SER A 33 -15.16 12.72 15.38
N LYS A 34 -15.34 12.37 16.66
CA LYS A 34 -16.09 13.13 17.67
C LYS A 34 -15.23 14.19 18.42
N ASN A 35 -14.00 14.44 17.96
CA ASN A 35 -13.04 15.38 18.55
C ASN A 35 -12.58 15.03 19.98
N LYS A 36 -12.63 13.75 20.38
CA LYS A 36 -12.04 13.33 21.64
C LYS A 36 -10.52 13.49 21.63
N VAL A 37 -9.96 13.69 22.81
CA VAL A 37 -8.52 13.81 23.06
C VAL A 37 -7.98 12.49 23.58
N PHE A 38 -6.75 12.14 23.18
CA PHE A 38 -6.06 10.90 23.50
C PHE A 38 -4.81 11.21 24.31
N SER A 39 -4.84 10.94 25.62
CA SER A 39 -3.73 11.21 26.55
C SER A 39 -2.96 9.96 26.97
N ASN A 40 -3.48 8.76 26.72
CA ASN A 40 -2.89 7.49 27.13
C ASN A 40 -2.85 6.48 25.96
N LEU A 41 -2.08 6.81 24.91
CA LEU A 41 -1.92 5.94 23.75
C LEU A 41 -0.79 4.92 23.90
N MET A 42 0.14 5.18 24.82
CA MET A 42 1.30 4.31 25.02
C MET A 42 0.92 2.89 25.41
N GLU A 43 -0.14 2.70 26.18
CA GLU A 43 -0.65 1.39 26.57
C GLU A 43 -1.05 0.56 25.34
N LEU A 44 -1.81 1.15 24.41
CA LEU A 44 -2.19 0.50 23.14
C LEU A 44 -0.98 0.27 22.22
N ILE A 45 -0.05 1.23 22.16
CA ILE A 45 1.14 1.15 21.32
C ILE A 45 2.05 -0.01 21.78
N THR A 46 2.18 -0.22 23.09
CA THR A 46 3.05 -1.26 23.67
C THR A 46 2.33 -2.57 23.96
N SER A 47 1.05 -2.69 23.58
CA SER A 47 0.30 -3.94 23.73
C SER A 47 0.91 -5.07 22.91
N ARG A 48 0.79 -6.28 23.41
CA ARG A 48 1.33 -7.50 22.76
C ARG A 48 0.81 -7.65 21.34
N GLU A 49 -0.48 -7.45 21.15
CA GLU A 49 -1.19 -7.57 19.89
C GLU A 49 -0.66 -6.57 18.87
N ASN A 50 -0.45 -5.32 19.28
CA ASN A 50 0.08 -4.27 18.41
C ASN A 50 1.54 -4.53 18.01
N ILE A 51 2.37 -5.02 18.92
CA ILE A 51 3.77 -5.39 18.66
C ILE A 51 3.84 -6.58 17.68
N LYS A 52 3.00 -7.59 17.86
CA LYS A 52 2.91 -8.74 16.94
C LYS A 52 2.43 -8.30 15.55
N LEU A 53 1.42 -7.44 15.48
CA LEU A 53 0.96 -6.86 14.21
C LEU A 53 2.06 -6.05 13.51
N ALA A 54 2.91 -5.32 14.27
CA ALA A 54 4.02 -4.58 13.71
C ALA A 54 5.08 -5.51 13.06
N TYR A 55 5.43 -6.61 13.71
CA TYR A 55 6.29 -7.65 13.11
C TYR A 55 5.73 -8.13 11.77
N ARG A 56 4.46 -8.55 11.77
CA ARG A 56 3.77 -9.04 10.58
C ARG A 56 3.76 -8.02 9.44
N SER A 57 3.53 -6.75 9.76
CA SER A 57 3.48 -5.67 8.78
C SER A 57 4.84 -5.38 8.15
N ILE A 58 5.93 -5.59 8.90
CA ILE A 58 7.29 -5.30 8.46
C ILE A 58 7.93 -6.48 7.73
N LYS A 59 7.75 -7.73 8.23
CA LYS A 59 8.49 -8.90 7.70
C LYS A 59 8.28 -9.14 6.21
N GLY A 60 7.10 -8.86 5.68
CA GLY A 60 6.77 -9.04 4.26
C GLY A 60 7.31 -7.96 3.33
N ASN A 61 7.88 -6.89 3.85
CA ASN A 61 8.41 -5.79 3.05
C ASN A 61 9.84 -6.09 2.56
N LYS A 62 10.12 -5.83 1.29
CA LYS A 62 11.50 -6.02 0.75
C LYS A 62 12.55 -5.27 1.56
N GLY A 63 12.22 -4.07 2.07
CA GLY A 63 13.11 -3.27 2.91
C GLY A 63 13.46 -3.91 4.26
N SER A 64 12.71 -4.91 4.75
CA SER A 64 12.99 -5.60 6.02
C SER A 64 14.31 -6.36 6.02
N HIS A 65 14.82 -6.71 4.84
CA HIS A 65 16.11 -7.36 4.63
C HIS A 65 17.26 -6.37 4.41
N THR A 66 16.99 -5.06 4.42
CA THR A 66 18.01 -4.02 4.32
C THR A 66 18.39 -3.57 5.73
N ALA A 67 19.65 -3.74 6.11
CA ALA A 67 20.15 -3.39 7.43
C ALA A 67 20.34 -1.87 7.60
N GLY A 68 20.08 -1.38 8.82
CA GLY A 68 20.46 -0.05 9.26
C GLY A 68 21.97 0.04 9.58
N VAL A 69 22.33 0.95 10.48
CA VAL A 69 23.73 1.11 10.95
C VAL A 69 24.23 -0.07 11.78
N ASP A 70 23.31 -0.84 12.39
CA ASP A 70 23.60 -1.97 13.28
C ASP A 70 23.79 -3.30 12.55
N GLY A 71 23.71 -3.33 11.22
CA GLY A 71 23.83 -4.54 10.43
C GLY A 71 22.66 -5.53 10.56
N ARG A 72 21.66 -5.25 11.43
CA ARG A 72 20.55 -6.15 11.73
C ARG A 72 19.40 -6.02 10.74
N THR A 73 18.74 -7.15 10.46
CA THR A 73 17.58 -7.27 9.58
C THR A 73 16.44 -8.00 10.29
N ILE A 74 15.30 -8.14 9.64
CA ILE A 74 14.16 -8.90 10.18
C ILE A 74 14.53 -10.35 10.54
N LYS A 75 15.51 -10.96 9.85
CA LYS A 75 15.98 -12.33 10.14
C LYS A 75 16.56 -12.50 11.55
N HIS A 76 17.12 -11.43 12.13
CA HIS A 76 17.64 -11.47 13.50
C HIS A 76 16.49 -11.48 14.51
N LEU A 77 15.42 -10.73 14.23
CA LEU A 77 14.24 -10.70 15.10
C LEU A 77 13.40 -11.99 14.96
N SER A 78 13.35 -12.59 13.77
CA SER A 78 12.54 -13.78 13.50
C SER A 78 12.98 -15.02 14.30
N ARG A 79 14.21 -15.01 14.85
CA ARG A 79 14.79 -16.10 15.65
C ARG A 79 14.41 -16.04 17.13
N LEU A 80 13.98 -14.87 17.61
CA LEU A 80 13.54 -14.69 18.99
C LEU A 80 12.23 -15.44 19.23
N ASN A 81 12.04 -15.95 20.43
CA ASN A 81 10.72 -16.42 20.83
C ASN A 81 9.74 -15.24 21.01
N GLU A 82 8.45 -15.52 21.14
CA GLU A 82 7.42 -14.48 21.17
C GLU A 82 7.62 -13.54 22.37
N GLU A 83 7.92 -14.07 23.56
CA GLU A 83 8.11 -13.28 24.77
C GLU A 83 9.38 -12.41 24.71
N GLU A 84 10.48 -12.98 24.25
CA GLU A 84 11.73 -12.23 24.05
C GLU A 84 11.53 -11.07 23.07
N TYR A 85 10.83 -11.32 21.95
CA TYR A 85 10.55 -10.30 20.97
C TYR A 85 9.67 -9.17 21.53
N ILE A 86 8.58 -9.52 22.23
CA ILE A 86 7.68 -8.53 22.82
C ILE A 86 8.41 -7.72 23.87
N SER A 87 9.13 -8.39 24.79
CA SER A 87 9.91 -7.73 25.85
C SER A 87 10.98 -6.79 25.28
N LEU A 88 11.68 -7.22 24.20
CA LEU A 88 12.65 -6.38 23.51
C LEU A 88 12.01 -5.06 23.04
N ILE A 89 10.86 -5.13 22.38
CA ILE A 89 10.20 -3.93 21.85
C ILE A 89 9.60 -3.06 22.96
N GLN A 90 8.99 -3.66 24.00
CA GLN A 90 8.47 -2.92 25.14
C GLN A 90 9.58 -2.16 25.90
N LYS A 91 10.75 -2.78 26.08
CA LYS A 91 11.94 -2.13 26.68
C LYS A 91 12.38 -0.91 25.87
N GLN A 92 12.31 -0.95 24.53
CA GLN A 92 12.62 0.22 23.70
C GLN A 92 11.68 1.40 23.99
N PHE A 93 10.39 1.17 24.23
CA PHE A 93 9.42 2.22 24.56
C PHE A 93 9.57 2.78 25.98
N HIS A 94 10.18 2.01 26.90
CA HIS A 94 10.37 2.47 28.27
C HIS A 94 11.30 3.69 28.33
N TRP A 95 12.44 3.60 27.64
CA TRP A 95 13.42 4.68 27.50
C TRP A 95 13.89 4.77 26.05
N TYR A 96 13.07 5.43 25.22
CA TYR A 96 13.34 5.46 23.79
C TYR A 96 14.49 6.39 23.43
N LYS A 97 15.56 5.81 22.89
CA LYS A 97 16.68 6.51 22.27
C LYS A 97 16.89 5.92 20.88
N PRO A 98 16.55 6.66 19.78
CA PRO A 98 16.70 6.15 18.43
C PRO A 98 18.17 5.89 18.11
N ARG A 99 18.43 4.83 17.35
CA ARG A 99 19.74 4.64 16.76
C ARG A 99 19.89 5.53 15.52
N PRO A 100 21.14 5.90 15.16
CA PRO A 100 21.37 6.70 13.97
C PRO A 100 20.76 6.08 12.71
N VAL A 101 20.28 6.93 11.81
CA VAL A 101 19.70 6.53 10.52
C VAL A 101 20.80 6.46 9.47
N LYS A 102 20.96 5.33 8.79
CA LYS A 102 21.92 5.17 7.71
C LYS A 102 21.45 5.92 6.46
N ARG A 103 22.22 6.88 5.98
CA ARG A 103 21.98 7.60 4.72
C ARG A 103 22.43 6.78 3.52
N VAL A 104 21.56 6.64 2.53
CA VAL A 104 21.88 6.06 1.22
C VAL A 104 21.45 7.05 0.15
N GLU A 105 22.33 7.32 -0.78
CA GLU A 105 22.10 8.23 -1.89
C GLU A 105 21.68 7.44 -3.13
N MET A 106 20.45 7.69 -3.60
CA MET A 106 19.93 7.09 -4.81
C MET A 106 19.92 8.11 -5.95
N GLN A 107 20.56 7.80 -7.05
CA GLN A 107 20.49 8.65 -8.25
C GLN A 107 19.09 8.61 -8.86
N LYS A 108 18.52 9.79 -9.09
CA LYS A 108 17.30 9.94 -9.91
C LYS A 108 17.65 9.87 -11.40
N PRO A 109 16.71 9.51 -12.29
CA PRO A 109 16.93 9.49 -13.73
C PRO A 109 17.38 10.83 -14.34
N ASN A 110 17.20 11.94 -13.61
CA ASN A 110 17.65 13.29 -14.00
C ASN A 110 19.01 13.70 -13.39
N GLY A 111 19.79 12.74 -12.88
CA GLY A 111 21.09 12.97 -12.26
C GLY A 111 21.06 13.55 -10.84
N LYS A 112 19.92 14.04 -10.35
CA LYS A 112 19.79 14.55 -8.97
C LYS A 112 19.78 13.39 -7.97
N ILE A 113 20.40 13.60 -6.81
CA ILE A 113 20.43 12.62 -5.72
C ILE A 113 19.09 12.67 -4.95
N ARG A 114 18.58 11.48 -4.61
CA ARG A 114 17.51 11.31 -3.62
C ARG A 114 18.11 10.71 -2.35
N PRO A 115 18.18 11.46 -1.27
CA PRO A 115 18.65 10.94 0.00
C PRO A 115 17.57 10.02 0.60
N LEU A 116 17.95 8.78 0.94
CA LEU A 116 17.09 7.82 1.63
C LEU A 116 17.70 7.52 2.99
N GLY A 117 16.90 7.60 4.06
CA GLY A 117 17.28 7.24 5.41
C GLY A 117 16.80 5.82 5.74
N ILE A 118 17.68 4.97 6.23
CA ILE A 118 17.37 3.59 6.64
C ILE A 118 17.52 3.48 8.16
N PRO A 119 16.42 3.56 8.96
CA PRO A 119 16.46 3.28 10.39
C PRO A 119 16.80 1.82 10.66
N THR A 120 17.26 1.49 11.87
CA THR A 120 17.46 0.09 12.28
C THR A 120 16.16 -0.70 12.22
N ILE A 121 16.23 -2.03 12.18
CA ILE A 121 15.03 -2.85 12.10
C ILE A 121 14.15 -2.71 13.35
N VAL A 122 14.77 -2.52 14.52
CA VAL A 122 14.05 -2.30 15.78
C VAL A 122 13.33 -0.94 15.76
N ASP A 123 14.00 0.14 15.33
CA ASP A 123 13.36 1.45 15.19
C ASP A 123 12.19 1.42 14.19
N ARG A 124 12.32 0.64 13.11
CA ARG A 124 11.21 0.44 12.16
C ARG A 124 10.02 -0.27 12.80
N ILE A 125 10.23 -1.26 13.67
CA ILE A 125 9.15 -1.90 14.43
C ILE A 125 8.49 -0.90 15.38
N VAL A 126 9.29 -0.13 16.12
CA VAL A 126 8.78 0.93 17.02
C VAL A 126 7.94 1.95 16.24
N GLN A 127 8.42 2.44 15.10
CA GLN A 127 7.67 3.33 14.22
C GLN A 127 6.37 2.69 13.72
N GLN A 128 6.39 1.39 13.42
CA GLN A 128 5.21 0.66 12.96
C GLN A 128 4.17 0.51 14.06
N CYS A 129 4.58 0.24 15.30
CA CYS A 129 3.67 0.20 16.46
C CYS A 129 2.94 1.53 16.63
N ILE A 130 3.65 2.65 16.53
CA ILE A 130 3.09 3.99 16.61
C ILE A 130 2.16 4.26 15.43
N LEU A 131 2.58 3.94 14.20
CA LEU A 131 1.79 4.15 13.00
C LEU A 131 0.42 3.48 13.07
N GLN A 132 0.36 2.24 13.56
CA GLN A 132 -0.88 1.46 13.63
C GLN A 132 -1.95 2.12 14.50
N ILE A 133 -1.54 2.74 15.61
CA ILE A 133 -2.44 3.41 16.53
C ILE A 133 -2.77 4.84 16.09
N LEU A 134 -1.81 5.57 15.51
CA LEU A 134 -2.04 6.95 15.06
C LEU A 134 -2.82 7.03 13.73
N GLU A 135 -2.71 6.04 12.85
CA GLU A 135 -3.35 6.07 11.54
C GLU A 135 -4.88 6.26 11.63
N PRO A 136 -5.66 5.51 12.44
CA PRO A 136 -7.10 5.73 12.57
C PRO A 136 -7.44 7.11 13.14
N ILE A 137 -6.69 7.60 14.12
CA ILE A 137 -6.91 8.92 14.72
C ILE A 137 -6.71 10.02 13.68
N CYS A 138 -5.62 9.96 12.94
CA CYS A 138 -5.30 10.94 11.90
C CYS A 138 -6.25 10.82 10.69
N GLU A 139 -6.61 9.60 10.26
CA GLU A 139 -7.51 9.37 9.12
C GLU A 139 -8.89 9.99 9.33
N ALA A 140 -9.40 10.03 10.57
CA ALA A 140 -10.65 10.68 10.92
C ALA A 140 -10.61 12.22 10.74
N LYS A 141 -9.43 12.82 10.78
CA LYS A 141 -9.20 14.28 10.70
C LYS A 141 -8.71 14.76 9.35
N PHE A 142 -8.20 13.86 8.52
CA PHE A 142 -7.64 14.24 7.23
C PHE A 142 -8.71 14.67 6.24
N HIS A 143 -8.46 15.75 5.54
CA HIS A 143 -9.33 16.29 4.51
C HIS A 143 -9.56 15.29 3.37
N ASP A 144 -10.76 15.27 2.79
CA ASP A 144 -11.13 14.31 1.74
C ASP A 144 -10.35 14.45 0.43
N SER A 145 -9.83 15.63 0.14
CA SER A 145 -9.04 15.90 -1.08
C SER A 145 -7.57 15.41 -1.01
N SER A 146 -7.15 14.81 0.11
CA SER A 146 -5.85 14.17 0.27
C SER A 146 -5.93 12.67 -0.02
N TYR A 147 -5.08 12.16 -0.93
CA TYR A 147 -5.15 10.79 -1.43
C TYR A 147 -3.88 9.96 -1.17
N GLY A 148 -2.70 10.59 -1.10
CA GLY A 148 -1.43 9.90 -0.94
C GLY A 148 -1.21 9.33 0.46
N PHE A 149 -0.62 8.14 0.56
CA PHE A 149 -0.27 7.47 1.81
C PHE A 149 -1.44 7.24 2.78
N ARG A 150 -2.65 7.19 2.28
CA ARG A 150 -3.86 6.98 3.08
C ARG A 150 -4.52 5.64 2.74
N PRO A 151 -5.13 4.96 3.72
CA PRO A 151 -5.82 3.70 3.49
C PRO A 151 -7.01 3.88 2.54
N ASN A 152 -7.24 2.88 1.69
CA ASN A 152 -8.37 2.84 0.73
C ASN A 152 -8.44 4.02 -0.24
N ARG A 153 -7.34 4.75 -0.42
CA ARG A 153 -7.18 5.82 -1.41
C ARG A 153 -6.09 5.44 -2.42
N SER A 154 -6.19 5.96 -3.62
CA SER A 154 -5.30 5.60 -4.72
C SER A 154 -5.08 6.77 -5.67
N THR A 155 -4.08 6.65 -6.55
CA THR A 155 -3.86 7.54 -7.70
C THR A 155 -5.11 7.64 -8.58
N GLU A 156 -5.82 6.52 -8.79
CA GLU A 156 -7.07 6.49 -9.58
C GLU A 156 -8.11 7.47 -9.01
N HIS A 157 -8.28 7.50 -7.67
CA HIS A 157 -9.22 8.41 -7.02
C HIS A 157 -8.83 9.88 -7.18
N ALA A 158 -7.52 10.21 -7.10
CA ALA A 158 -7.04 11.57 -7.31
C ALA A 158 -7.24 12.03 -8.76
N ILE A 159 -6.94 11.19 -9.73
CA ILE A 159 -7.17 11.48 -11.16
C ILE A 159 -8.67 11.61 -11.47
N ALA A 160 -9.53 10.74 -10.89
CA ALA A 160 -10.98 10.86 -11.04
C ALA A 160 -11.49 12.21 -10.52
N GLU A 161 -10.98 12.68 -9.38
CA GLU A 161 -11.37 13.97 -8.82
C GLU A 161 -10.88 15.13 -9.70
N CYS A 162 -9.64 15.09 -10.21
CA CYS A 162 -9.18 16.06 -11.21
C CYS A 162 -10.11 16.10 -12.43
N ALA A 163 -10.48 14.94 -12.97
CA ALA A 163 -11.39 14.84 -14.12
C ALA A 163 -12.76 15.47 -13.81
N ARG A 164 -13.32 15.21 -12.61
CA ARG A 164 -14.58 15.80 -12.17
C ARG A 164 -14.52 17.32 -12.11
N LEU A 165 -13.45 17.87 -11.53
CA LEU A 165 -13.24 19.33 -11.42
C LEU A 165 -13.11 20.00 -12.80
N MET A 166 -12.39 19.35 -13.72
CA MET A 166 -12.20 19.82 -15.08
C MET A 166 -13.46 19.75 -15.94
N GLN A 167 -14.18 18.62 -15.89
CA GLN A 167 -15.29 18.34 -16.82
C GLN A 167 -16.64 18.81 -16.28
N ILE A 168 -16.92 18.61 -14.99
CA ILE A 168 -18.22 18.91 -14.39
C ILE A 168 -18.25 20.31 -13.78
N GLN A 169 -17.18 20.71 -13.07
CA GLN A 169 -17.11 22.03 -12.45
C GLN A 169 -16.55 23.12 -13.39
N HIS A 170 -16.04 22.72 -14.56
CA HIS A 170 -15.47 23.61 -15.58
C HIS A 170 -14.31 24.50 -15.03
N LEU A 171 -13.46 23.94 -14.17
CA LEU A 171 -12.28 24.59 -13.63
C LEU A 171 -11.09 24.30 -14.54
N HIS A 172 -10.76 25.24 -15.41
CA HIS A 172 -9.80 25.00 -16.50
C HIS A 172 -8.43 25.67 -16.27
N TYR A 173 -8.23 26.34 -15.13
CA TYR A 173 -6.93 26.82 -14.70
C TYR A 173 -6.45 26.00 -13.52
N VAL A 174 -5.23 25.53 -13.58
CA VAL A 174 -4.63 24.74 -12.52
C VAL A 174 -3.36 25.41 -12.03
N VAL A 175 -3.23 25.51 -10.72
CA VAL A 175 -2.02 25.96 -10.02
C VAL A 175 -1.28 24.70 -9.59
N ASP A 176 -0.13 24.46 -10.21
CA ASP A 176 0.81 23.40 -9.87
C ASP A 176 1.84 23.98 -8.90
N ILE A 177 1.98 23.45 -7.71
CA ILE A 177 2.95 23.89 -6.70
C ILE A 177 3.82 22.71 -6.28
N ASP A 178 5.14 22.88 -6.38
CA ASP A 178 6.16 21.93 -5.92
C ASP A 178 6.84 22.51 -4.67
N ILE A 179 6.75 21.81 -3.54
CA ILE A 179 7.41 22.24 -2.30
C ILE A 179 8.88 21.82 -2.36
N GLN A 180 9.78 22.78 -2.14
CA GLN A 180 11.21 22.53 -2.20
C GLN A 180 11.67 21.61 -1.04
N GLY A 181 12.13 20.40 -1.38
CA GLY A 181 12.68 19.45 -0.40
C GLY A 181 11.75 19.21 0.79
N PHE A 182 10.47 18.97 0.55
CA PHE A 182 9.42 18.90 1.58
C PHE A 182 9.84 18.06 2.79
N PHE A 183 10.24 16.80 2.58
CA PHE A 183 10.61 15.90 3.69
C PHE A 183 11.80 16.39 4.51
N ASP A 184 12.74 17.11 3.90
CA ASP A 184 13.94 17.60 4.56
C ASP A 184 13.69 18.96 5.28
N ASN A 185 12.54 19.61 5.04
CA ASN A 185 12.23 20.93 5.56
C ASN A 185 11.06 20.99 6.55
N VAL A 186 10.51 19.84 6.97
CA VAL A 186 9.43 19.81 7.97
C VAL A 186 9.93 20.35 9.31
N TYR A 187 9.28 21.38 9.84
CA TYR A 187 9.64 22.00 11.11
C TYR A 187 9.10 21.19 12.29
N HIS A 188 9.99 20.59 13.10
CA HIS A 188 9.66 19.63 14.15
C HIS A 188 8.67 20.18 15.18
N ALA A 189 8.91 21.41 15.72
CA ALA A 189 8.03 21.97 16.74
C ALA A 189 6.62 22.26 16.20
N LYS A 190 6.47 22.63 14.91
CA LYS A 190 5.17 22.82 14.28
C LYS A 190 4.45 21.46 14.13
N LEU A 191 5.14 20.43 13.68
CA LEU A 191 4.59 19.08 13.53
C LEU A 191 4.06 18.53 14.87
N ILE A 192 4.84 18.67 15.96
CA ILE A 192 4.40 18.24 17.29
C ILE A 192 3.13 18.99 17.73
N ARG A 193 3.07 20.32 17.49
CA ARG A 193 1.84 21.09 17.77
C ARG A 193 0.66 20.67 16.90
N GLN A 194 0.89 20.29 15.65
CA GLN A 194 -0.16 19.78 14.78
C GLN A 194 -0.70 18.44 15.26
N LEU A 195 0.16 17.52 15.71
CA LEU A 195 -0.28 16.26 16.35
C LEU A 195 -1.13 16.53 17.61
N TRP A 196 -0.69 17.46 18.45
CA TRP A 196 -1.44 17.89 19.63
C TRP A 196 -2.84 18.42 19.26
N ASN A 197 -2.92 19.28 18.26
CA ASN A 197 -4.18 19.86 17.78
C ASN A 197 -5.11 18.84 17.12
N LEU A 198 -4.58 17.73 16.59
CA LEU A 198 -5.38 16.61 16.10
C LEU A 198 -5.97 15.76 17.24
N GLY A 199 -5.67 16.08 18.50
CA GLY A 199 -6.14 15.37 19.69
C GLY A 199 -5.13 14.36 20.25
N ILE A 200 -3.94 14.21 19.67
CA ILE A 200 -2.89 13.32 20.17
C ILE A 200 -2.11 14.05 21.25
N GLN A 201 -2.56 13.90 22.51
CA GLN A 201 -2.02 14.65 23.65
C GLN A 201 -1.26 13.77 24.67
N ASP A 202 -0.88 12.57 24.29
CA ASP A 202 0.01 11.71 25.05
C ASP A 202 1.44 12.28 25.01
N LYS A 203 1.86 12.88 26.12
CA LYS A 203 3.16 13.57 26.25
C LYS A 203 4.34 12.63 26.01
N LYS A 204 4.27 11.38 26.51
CA LYS A 204 5.34 10.38 26.33
C LYS A 204 5.49 10.01 24.86
N LEU A 205 4.37 9.76 24.18
CA LEU A 205 4.37 9.50 22.73
C LEU A 205 4.95 10.66 21.93
N LEU A 206 4.54 11.90 22.22
CA LEU A 206 5.07 13.08 21.52
C LEU A 206 6.56 13.29 21.76
N CYS A 207 7.08 12.97 22.97
CA CYS A 207 8.52 12.95 23.24
C CYS A 207 9.23 11.90 22.37
N ILE A 208 8.69 10.68 22.29
CA ILE A 208 9.24 9.61 21.44
C ILE A 208 9.29 10.05 19.97
N ILE A 209 8.22 10.63 19.44
CA ILE A 209 8.18 11.14 18.06
C ILE A 209 9.21 12.25 17.87
N LYS A 210 9.38 13.15 18.84
CA LYS A 210 10.38 14.21 18.77
C LYS A 210 11.81 13.66 18.73
N GLU A 211 12.10 12.64 19.52
CA GLU A 211 13.42 11.96 19.49
C GLU A 211 13.63 11.24 18.16
N MET A 212 12.61 10.56 17.59
CA MET A 212 12.70 9.97 16.25
C MET A 212 13.03 10.99 15.16
N LEU A 213 12.47 12.20 15.24
CA LEU A 213 12.72 13.27 14.28
C LEU A 213 14.14 13.84 14.41
N LYS A 214 14.75 13.77 15.60
CA LYS A 214 16.11 14.23 15.89
C LYS A 214 17.19 13.15 15.73
N ALA A 215 16.78 11.92 15.37
CA ALA A 215 17.72 10.81 15.22
C ALA A 215 18.88 11.21 14.31
N ASP A 216 20.11 10.98 14.76
CA ASP A 216 21.33 11.26 14.01
C ASP A 216 21.34 10.56 12.66
N ILE A 217 21.95 11.16 11.67
CA ILE A 217 22.07 10.63 10.31
C ILE A 217 23.54 10.34 10.03
N VAL A 218 23.87 9.07 9.78
CA VAL A 218 25.20 8.65 9.33
C VAL A 218 25.25 8.74 7.81
N MET A 219 26.07 9.65 7.33
CA MET A 219 26.30 9.91 5.91
C MET A 219 27.16 8.81 5.26
N PRO A 220 27.18 8.68 3.91
CA PRO A 220 28.04 7.71 3.22
C PRO A 220 29.55 7.87 3.53
N ASP A 221 29.98 9.09 3.81
CA ASP A 221 31.36 9.44 4.25
C ASP A 221 31.61 9.22 5.75
N LYS A 222 30.67 8.55 6.45
CA LYS A 222 30.67 8.26 7.90
C LYS A 222 30.50 9.50 8.81
N LYS A 223 30.36 10.70 8.28
CA LYS A 223 29.98 11.86 9.10
C LYS A 223 28.62 11.68 9.72
N VAL A 224 28.46 12.16 10.94
CA VAL A 224 27.19 12.14 11.69
C VAL A 224 26.61 13.54 11.71
N ILE A 225 25.35 13.67 11.34
CA ILE A 225 24.61 14.94 11.30
C ILE A 225 23.35 14.79 12.16
N THR A 226 23.16 15.68 13.12
CA THR A 226 21.92 15.78 13.90
C THR A 226 20.94 16.72 13.20
N PRO A 227 19.79 16.24 12.69
CA PRO A 227 18.85 17.07 11.98
C PRO A 227 18.08 18.00 12.93
N THR A 228 17.95 19.28 12.57
CA THR A 228 17.12 20.27 13.29
C THR A 228 15.70 20.38 12.71
N LYS A 229 15.51 19.88 11.50
CA LYS A 229 14.26 19.84 10.75
C LYS A 229 14.21 18.64 9.82
N GLY A 230 13.06 18.34 9.28
CA GLY A 230 12.84 17.27 8.33
C GLY A 230 12.32 15.98 8.98
N THR A 231 11.86 15.08 8.11
CA THR A 231 11.47 13.71 8.47
C THR A 231 12.30 12.74 7.63
N PRO A 232 12.83 11.64 8.21
CA PRO A 232 13.67 10.71 7.46
C PRO A 232 12.93 10.15 6.24
N GLN A 233 13.42 10.42 5.02
CA GLN A 233 12.89 9.78 3.81
C GLN A 233 13.20 8.27 3.86
N GLY A 234 12.20 7.44 4.15
CA GLY A 234 12.32 5.99 4.34
C GLY A 234 11.93 5.52 5.74
N GLY A 235 11.68 6.44 6.66
CA GLY A 235 11.03 6.13 7.93
C GLY A 235 9.58 5.66 7.72
N ILE A 236 9.14 4.70 8.52
CA ILE A 236 7.80 4.10 8.40
C ILE A 236 6.70 5.10 8.77
N LEU A 237 6.97 5.95 9.75
CA LEU A 237 6.03 6.96 10.24
C LEU A 237 6.00 8.22 9.35
N SER A 238 7.05 8.48 8.58
CA SER A 238 7.21 9.72 7.79
C SER A 238 6.05 10.03 6.83
N PRO A 239 5.43 9.05 6.13
CA PRO A 239 4.28 9.31 5.28
C PRO A 239 3.03 9.83 6.04
N LEU A 240 2.77 9.30 7.24
CA LEU A 240 1.68 9.79 8.09
C LEU A 240 1.97 11.20 8.57
N LEU A 241 3.17 11.46 9.09
CA LEU A 241 3.59 12.77 9.57
C LEU A 241 3.55 13.83 8.47
N SER A 242 3.93 13.46 7.25
CA SER A 242 3.81 14.29 6.04
C SER A 242 2.36 14.73 5.78
N ASN A 243 1.42 13.79 5.91
CA ASN A 243 -0.01 14.11 5.78
C ASN A 243 -0.51 15.00 6.93
N VAL A 244 -0.03 14.81 8.16
CA VAL A 244 -0.36 15.68 9.31
C VAL A 244 0.06 17.11 9.02
N VAL A 245 1.30 17.34 8.52
CA VAL A 245 1.81 18.67 8.20
C VAL A 245 0.95 19.38 7.17
N LEU A 246 0.61 18.70 6.07
CA LEU A 246 -0.11 19.30 4.96
C LEU A 246 -1.65 19.28 5.13
N ASN A 247 -2.18 18.61 6.13
CA ASN A 247 -3.62 18.61 6.42
C ASN A 247 -4.14 20.03 6.75
N GLU A 248 -3.32 20.85 7.41
CA GLU A 248 -3.67 22.24 7.70
C GLU A 248 -3.83 23.07 6.41
N LEU A 249 -3.00 22.79 5.39
CA LEU A 249 -3.15 23.39 4.06
C LEU A 249 -4.45 22.96 3.38
N ASP A 250 -4.77 21.67 3.44
CA ASP A 250 -5.98 21.13 2.81
C ASP A 250 -7.24 21.78 3.38
N TRP A 251 -7.32 21.90 4.70
CA TRP A 251 -8.43 22.55 5.38
C TRP A 251 -8.47 24.04 5.13
N TRP A 252 -7.30 24.71 5.10
CA TRP A 252 -7.24 26.13 4.80
C TRP A 252 -7.71 26.43 3.37
N VAL A 253 -7.25 25.71 2.36
CA VAL A 253 -7.74 25.88 0.98
C VAL A 253 -9.25 25.58 0.89
N SER A 254 -9.71 24.56 1.59
CA SER A 254 -11.14 24.20 1.64
C SER A 254 -11.98 25.31 2.27
N SER A 255 -11.49 25.97 3.32
CA SER A 255 -12.20 27.06 3.99
C SER A 255 -12.38 28.31 3.11
N GLN A 256 -11.55 28.48 2.09
CA GLN A 256 -11.66 29.63 1.18
C GLN A 256 -12.86 29.51 0.21
N TRP A 257 -13.42 28.30 0.04
CA TRP A 257 -14.55 28.07 -0.85
C TRP A 257 -15.47 26.93 -0.41
N LEU A 258 -14.96 25.71 -0.25
CA LEU A 258 -15.76 24.49 -0.11
C LEU A 258 -16.60 24.48 1.17
N THR A 259 -16.06 25.01 2.27
CA THR A 259 -16.71 25.09 3.58
C THR A 259 -17.09 26.52 3.96
N MET A 260 -16.93 27.49 3.04
CA MET A 260 -17.31 28.87 3.28
C MET A 260 -18.82 28.95 3.54
N PRO A 261 -19.26 29.54 4.66
CA PRO A 261 -20.66 29.76 4.93
C PRO A 261 -21.28 30.80 3.98
N THR A 262 -22.54 30.66 3.67
CA THR A 262 -23.33 31.66 2.96
C THR A 262 -24.15 32.47 3.95
N HIS A 263 -24.45 33.72 3.61
CA HIS A 263 -25.28 34.62 4.45
C HIS A 263 -26.64 33.96 4.75
N TYR A 264 -27.27 33.36 3.73
CA TYR A 264 -28.49 32.57 3.91
C TYR A 264 -28.15 31.07 4.05
N PRO A 265 -28.61 30.37 5.12
CA PRO A 265 -28.37 28.95 5.31
C PRO A 265 -29.29 28.12 4.40
N TYR A 266 -28.77 27.68 3.25
CA TYR A 266 -29.53 26.82 2.34
C TYR A 266 -29.71 25.42 2.93
N LYS A 267 -30.96 24.90 2.85
CA LYS A 267 -31.26 23.53 3.27
C LYS A 267 -30.40 22.53 2.49
N GLN A 268 -29.63 21.75 3.21
CA GLN A 268 -28.81 20.70 2.61
C GLN A 268 -29.69 19.55 2.14
N ARG A 269 -29.50 19.13 0.91
CA ARG A 269 -30.13 17.95 0.31
C ARG A 269 -29.07 16.90 0.05
N THR A 270 -29.45 15.63 0.20
CA THR A 270 -28.58 14.51 -0.17
C THR A 270 -29.14 13.81 -1.40
N ASN A 271 -28.25 13.35 -2.30
CA ASN A 271 -28.67 12.51 -3.41
C ASN A 271 -28.91 11.06 -2.93
N ARG A 272 -29.43 10.19 -3.81
CA ARG A 272 -29.66 8.76 -3.53
C ARG A 272 -28.41 8.01 -3.05
N GLN A 273 -27.22 8.56 -3.25
CA GLN A 273 -25.93 7.98 -2.86
C GLN A 273 -25.37 8.56 -1.55
N GLY A 274 -26.17 9.39 -0.83
CA GLY A 274 -25.75 10.04 0.42
C GLY A 274 -24.78 11.21 0.26
N THR A 275 -24.61 11.74 -0.96
CA THR A 275 -23.74 12.91 -1.21
C THR A 275 -24.55 14.20 -1.05
N GLU A 276 -24.03 15.15 -0.29
CA GLU A 276 -24.62 16.48 -0.12
C GLU A 276 -24.63 17.25 -1.44
N ILE A 277 -25.79 17.81 -1.79
CA ILE A 277 -25.98 18.66 -2.96
C ILE A 277 -25.85 20.12 -2.50
N LYS A 278 -24.73 20.76 -2.83
CA LYS A 278 -24.41 22.15 -2.47
C LYS A 278 -24.64 23.14 -3.63
N SER A 279 -25.49 22.82 -4.60
CA SER A 279 -25.68 23.63 -5.81
C SER A 279 -26.12 25.08 -5.51
N HIS A 280 -27.07 25.26 -4.57
CA HIS A 280 -27.53 26.59 -4.18
C HIS A 280 -26.47 27.38 -3.43
N THR A 281 -25.77 26.77 -2.48
CA THR A 281 -24.62 27.37 -1.78
C THR A 281 -23.55 27.84 -2.77
N TYR A 282 -23.15 26.98 -3.71
CA TYR A 282 -22.13 27.37 -4.71
C TYR A 282 -22.64 28.42 -5.69
N ARG A 283 -23.94 28.45 -6.00
CA ARG A 283 -24.53 29.53 -6.81
C ARG A 283 -24.41 30.88 -6.09
N ALA A 284 -24.78 30.92 -4.82
CA ALA A 284 -24.65 32.13 -3.99
C ALA A 284 -23.18 32.57 -3.83
N LEU A 285 -22.25 31.64 -3.56
CA LEU A 285 -20.82 31.98 -3.45
C LEU A 285 -20.24 32.54 -4.76
N ARG A 286 -20.75 32.09 -5.93
CA ARG A 286 -20.29 32.59 -7.25
C ARG A 286 -20.71 34.04 -7.53
N THR A 287 -21.74 34.57 -6.86
CA THR A 287 -22.14 35.98 -6.97
C THR A 287 -21.28 36.89 -6.09
N SER A 288 -20.46 36.33 -5.22
CA SER A 288 -19.53 37.03 -4.36
C SER A 288 -18.17 37.27 -5.00
N ASN A 289 -17.31 38.07 -4.34
CA ASN A 289 -15.92 38.27 -4.75
C ASN A 289 -14.98 37.10 -4.44
N LEU A 290 -15.48 36.02 -3.86
CA LEU A 290 -14.70 34.82 -3.52
C LEU A 290 -14.18 34.12 -4.78
N LYS A 291 -13.05 33.44 -4.64
CA LYS A 291 -12.44 32.66 -5.73
C LYS A 291 -12.77 31.20 -5.58
N GLU A 292 -13.46 30.64 -6.57
CA GLU A 292 -13.79 29.20 -6.58
C GLU A 292 -12.52 28.38 -6.78
N ILE A 293 -12.10 27.67 -5.73
CA ILE A 293 -10.87 26.87 -5.71
C ILE A 293 -11.11 25.50 -5.08
N TYR A 294 -10.43 24.48 -5.59
CA TYR A 294 -10.44 23.11 -5.06
C TYR A 294 -9.03 22.52 -5.11
N ILE A 295 -8.60 21.89 -4.03
CA ILE A 295 -7.31 21.20 -3.95
C ILE A 295 -7.49 19.70 -4.21
N VAL A 296 -6.53 19.09 -4.92
CA VAL A 296 -6.34 17.65 -5.04
C VAL A 296 -4.89 17.36 -4.71
N ARG A 297 -4.65 16.64 -3.60
CA ARG A 297 -3.31 16.37 -3.07
C ARG A 297 -2.99 14.90 -3.01
N TYR A 298 -1.79 14.54 -3.44
CA TYR A 298 -1.21 13.21 -3.30
C TYR A 298 0.18 13.31 -2.65
N ALA A 299 0.27 13.11 -1.34
CA ALA A 299 1.47 13.41 -0.54
C ALA A 299 1.85 14.90 -0.62
N ASP A 300 3.06 15.20 -1.08
CA ASP A 300 3.59 16.56 -1.30
C ASP A 300 3.26 17.14 -2.70
N ASP A 301 2.78 16.31 -3.62
CA ASP A 301 2.34 16.74 -4.97
C ASP A 301 0.85 17.11 -4.93
N PHE A 302 0.54 18.37 -5.23
CA PHE A 302 -0.83 18.84 -5.23
C PHE A 302 -1.14 19.87 -6.32
N LYS A 303 -2.41 19.93 -6.65
CA LYS A 303 -2.97 20.84 -7.65
C LYS A 303 -4.14 21.59 -7.07
N ILE A 304 -4.23 22.91 -7.40
CA ILE A 304 -5.39 23.72 -7.05
C ILE A 304 -6.07 24.15 -8.35
N PHE A 305 -7.32 23.74 -8.49
CA PHE A 305 -8.16 24.03 -9.66
C PHE A 305 -8.91 25.34 -9.45
N CYS A 306 -8.85 26.22 -10.45
CA CYS A 306 -9.43 27.55 -10.44
C CYS A 306 -10.28 27.79 -11.69
N ARG A 307 -11.24 28.72 -11.61
CA ARG A 307 -12.13 29.04 -12.72
C ARG A 307 -11.47 29.89 -13.80
N ASN A 308 -10.66 30.86 -13.43
CA ASN A 308 -10.00 31.82 -14.34
C ASN A 308 -8.54 32.07 -13.94
N TYR A 309 -7.81 32.75 -14.83
CA TYR A 309 -6.40 33.03 -14.64
C TYR A 309 -6.13 33.96 -13.44
N TYR A 310 -6.96 35.01 -13.29
CA TYR A 310 -6.81 35.95 -12.20
C TYR A 310 -6.96 35.27 -10.82
N GLY A 311 -7.99 34.42 -10.67
CA GLY A 311 -8.16 33.59 -9.48
C GLY A 311 -6.97 32.66 -9.25
N ALA A 312 -6.45 32.05 -10.31
CA ALA A 312 -5.28 31.15 -10.21
C ALA A 312 -4.02 31.92 -9.75
N LYS A 313 -3.77 33.13 -10.29
CA LYS A 313 -2.64 34.00 -9.90
C LYS A 313 -2.71 34.39 -8.42
N ARG A 314 -3.87 34.84 -7.95
CA ARG A 314 -4.09 35.17 -6.54
C ARG A 314 -3.95 33.97 -5.64
N THR A 315 -4.48 32.82 -6.05
CA THR A 315 -4.35 31.56 -5.31
C THR A 315 -2.88 31.12 -5.20
N TYR A 316 -2.11 31.22 -6.29
CA TYR A 316 -0.68 30.92 -6.27
C TYR A 316 0.06 31.77 -5.22
N GLN A 317 -0.14 33.07 -5.25
CA GLN A 317 0.49 34.02 -4.31
C GLN A 317 0.07 33.73 -2.86
N ALA A 318 -1.22 33.53 -2.62
CA ALA A 318 -1.75 33.26 -1.28
C ALA A 318 -1.24 31.94 -0.70
N VAL A 319 -1.22 30.86 -1.49
CA VAL A 319 -0.72 29.56 -1.06
C VAL A 319 0.78 29.58 -0.81
N THR A 320 1.57 30.23 -1.68
CA THR A 320 3.02 30.37 -1.50
C THR A 320 3.33 31.10 -0.19
N LYS A 321 2.68 32.23 0.06
CA LYS A 321 2.85 33.01 1.30
C LYS A 321 2.39 32.18 2.51
N TRP A 322 1.25 31.51 2.43
CA TRP A 322 0.73 30.68 3.51
C TRP A 322 1.68 29.53 3.88
N LEU A 323 2.25 28.82 2.89
CA LEU A 323 3.24 27.76 3.11
C LEU A 323 4.47 28.30 3.83
N GLN A 324 4.97 29.46 3.43
CA GLN A 324 6.13 30.10 4.04
C GLN A 324 5.83 30.58 5.46
N ASP A 325 4.72 31.28 5.67
CA ASP A 325 4.38 31.89 6.97
C ASP A 325 3.97 30.84 8.01
N ARG A 326 3.13 29.88 7.61
CA ARG A 326 2.53 28.90 8.53
C ARG A 326 3.33 27.64 8.71
N LEU A 327 3.92 27.11 7.64
CA LEU A 327 4.65 25.84 7.67
C LEU A 327 6.17 25.99 7.54
N LYS A 328 6.67 27.20 7.25
CA LYS A 328 8.10 27.47 6.99
C LYS A 328 8.64 26.66 5.81
N LEU A 329 7.80 26.45 4.79
CA LEU A 329 8.10 25.69 3.58
C LEU A 329 8.20 26.62 2.39
N ASN A 330 9.27 26.47 1.61
CA ASN A 330 9.49 27.23 0.39
C ASN A 330 8.96 26.49 -0.84
N VAL A 331 8.44 27.24 -1.79
CA VAL A 331 7.96 26.73 -3.09
C VAL A 331 9.11 26.78 -4.10
N SER A 332 9.21 25.75 -4.95
CA SER A 332 10.13 25.72 -6.08
C SER A 332 9.55 26.50 -7.25
N GLU A 333 10.05 27.72 -7.49
CA GLU A 333 9.57 28.58 -8.58
C GLU A 333 9.75 27.94 -9.97
N GLU A 334 10.88 27.24 -10.19
CA GLU A 334 11.17 26.56 -11.45
C GLU A 334 10.14 25.50 -11.84
N LYS A 335 9.52 24.85 -10.85
CA LYS A 335 8.59 23.75 -11.06
C LYS A 335 7.14 24.14 -10.85
N SER A 336 6.89 25.25 -10.17
CA SER A 336 5.54 25.74 -9.90
C SER A 336 5.06 26.61 -11.04
N LYS A 337 3.81 26.38 -11.47
CA LYS A 337 3.25 27.10 -12.63
C LYS A 337 1.74 27.14 -12.62
N ILE A 338 1.19 28.10 -13.36
CA ILE A 338 -0.24 28.18 -13.67
C ILE A 338 -0.45 27.66 -15.09
N THR A 339 -1.31 26.67 -15.24
CA THR A 339 -1.57 26.02 -16.54
C THR A 339 -3.03 26.24 -16.95
N ASN A 340 -3.25 26.77 -18.18
CA ASN A 340 -4.56 26.78 -18.82
C ASN A 340 -4.79 25.42 -19.50
N LEU A 341 -5.67 24.60 -18.94
CA LEU A 341 -5.94 23.25 -19.40
C LEU A 341 -6.66 23.17 -20.77
N LYS A 342 -7.20 24.28 -21.29
CA LYS A 342 -7.73 24.36 -22.65
C LYS A 342 -6.62 24.41 -23.70
N GLN A 343 -5.43 24.89 -23.30
CA GLN A 343 -4.30 25.10 -24.21
C GLN A 343 -3.18 24.08 -24.00
N ARG A 344 -2.79 23.82 -22.76
CA ARG A 344 -1.63 22.99 -22.39
C ARG A 344 -2.01 21.86 -21.44
N TYR A 345 -1.20 20.80 -21.45
CA TYR A 345 -1.32 19.71 -20.48
C TYR A 345 -0.70 20.11 -19.14
N SER A 346 -1.35 19.73 -18.04
CA SER A 346 -0.75 19.69 -16.71
C SER A 346 -0.44 18.24 -16.35
N GLU A 347 0.75 17.97 -15.80
CA GLU A 347 1.18 16.63 -15.40
C GLU A 347 0.84 16.36 -13.93
N PHE A 348 0.28 15.19 -13.64
CA PHE A 348 -0.01 14.73 -12.28
C PHE A 348 0.09 13.20 -12.20
N LEU A 349 0.87 12.70 -11.25
CA LEU A 349 0.98 11.26 -10.94
C LEU A 349 1.29 10.40 -12.18
N GLY A 350 2.10 10.90 -13.10
CA GLY A 350 2.49 10.21 -14.32
C GLY A 350 1.47 10.31 -15.47
N PHE A 351 0.43 11.12 -15.31
CA PHE A 351 -0.56 11.45 -16.35
C PHE A 351 -0.41 12.89 -16.84
N LYS A 352 -0.72 13.15 -18.10
CA LYS A 352 -0.94 14.48 -18.69
C LYS A 352 -2.43 14.71 -18.82
N LEU A 353 -2.95 15.80 -18.27
CA LEU A 353 -4.36 16.14 -18.22
C LEU A 353 -4.63 17.44 -18.98
N LYS A 354 -5.63 17.45 -19.84
CA LYS A 354 -6.08 18.61 -20.64
C LYS A 354 -7.59 18.49 -20.84
N VAL A 355 -8.28 19.60 -21.17
CA VAL A 355 -9.65 19.57 -21.66
C VAL A 355 -9.69 19.83 -23.16
N LYS A 356 -10.58 19.12 -23.84
CA LYS A 356 -10.87 19.29 -25.27
C LYS A 356 -12.34 19.63 -25.45
N SER A 357 -12.63 20.57 -26.34
CA SER A 357 -14.01 20.86 -26.73
C SER A 357 -14.60 19.69 -27.52
N LYS A 358 -15.82 19.28 -27.18
CA LYS A 358 -16.62 18.30 -27.89
C LYS A 358 -18.05 18.83 -28.00
N GLY A 359 -18.37 19.50 -29.10
CA GLY A 359 -19.58 20.28 -29.23
C GLY A 359 -19.67 21.37 -28.16
N LYS A 360 -20.80 21.44 -27.47
CA LYS A 360 -21.05 22.42 -26.36
C LYS A 360 -20.40 22.07 -25.02
N LYS A 361 -19.67 20.93 -24.92
CA LYS A 361 -19.09 20.44 -23.65
C LYS A 361 -17.59 20.35 -23.74
N PHE A 362 -16.92 20.41 -22.59
CA PHE A 362 -15.52 20.07 -22.44
C PHE A 362 -15.39 18.65 -21.88
N VAL A 363 -14.51 17.87 -22.48
CA VAL A 363 -14.18 16.51 -22.04
C VAL A 363 -12.72 16.42 -21.65
N VAL A 364 -12.41 15.60 -20.67
CA VAL A 364 -11.03 15.36 -20.25
C VAL A 364 -10.32 14.50 -21.29
N GLN A 365 -9.17 14.97 -21.73
CA GLN A 365 -8.21 14.22 -22.52
C GLN A 365 -6.98 13.96 -21.65
N SER A 366 -6.64 12.70 -21.47
CA SER A 366 -5.49 12.29 -20.67
C SER A 366 -4.61 11.30 -21.43
N HIS A 367 -3.31 11.46 -21.21
CA HIS A 367 -2.23 10.62 -21.72
C HIS A 367 -1.31 10.21 -20.57
N ILE A 368 -0.46 9.24 -20.82
CA ILE A 368 0.71 8.96 -19.98
C ILE A 368 1.69 10.13 -20.16
N SER A 369 2.34 10.60 -19.07
CA SER A 369 3.36 11.64 -19.19
C SER A 369 4.57 11.14 -19.98
N ASP A 370 5.27 12.05 -20.68
CA ASP A 370 6.35 11.66 -21.60
C ASP A 370 7.48 10.97 -20.85
N LYS A 371 7.80 11.45 -19.65
CA LYS A 371 8.78 10.83 -18.75
C LYS A 371 8.36 9.41 -18.35
N ALA A 372 7.08 9.22 -17.97
CA ALA A 372 6.57 7.92 -17.57
C ALA A 372 6.52 6.94 -18.76
N LEU A 373 6.20 7.43 -19.97
CA LEU A 373 6.20 6.64 -21.19
C LEU A 373 7.61 6.16 -21.55
N LYS A 374 8.61 7.05 -21.44
CA LYS A 374 10.02 6.70 -21.63
C LYS A 374 10.47 5.62 -20.62
N ASN A 375 10.21 5.82 -19.34
CA ASN A 375 10.57 4.86 -18.30
C ASN A 375 9.87 3.49 -18.50
N ALA A 376 8.59 3.49 -18.93
CA ALA A 376 7.87 2.27 -19.22
C ALA A 376 8.53 1.49 -20.37
N LYS A 377 8.91 2.19 -21.45
CA LYS A 377 9.63 1.61 -22.60
C LYS A 377 10.96 1.00 -22.17
N GLU A 378 11.76 1.73 -21.40
CA GLU A 378 13.07 1.27 -20.89
C GLU A 378 12.94 0.04 -20.01
N ASN A 379 11.98 0.04 -19.06
CA ASN A 379 11.75 -1.09 -18.16
C ASN A 379 11.32 -2.35 -18.92
N ILE A 380 10.41 -2.22 -19.90
CA ILE A 380 9.99 -3.36 -20.69
C ILE A 380 11.15 -3.85 -21.58
N SER A 381 11.93 -2.94 -22.18
CA SER A 381 13.10 -3.30 -23.00
C SER A 381 14.15 -4.07 -22.19
N LYS A 382 14.36 -3.68 -20.91
CA LYS A 382 15.23 -4.42 -19.98
C LYS A 382 14.71 -5.82 -19.71
N CYS A 383 13.40 -5.98 -19.48
CA CYS A 383 12.80 -7.32 -19.31
C CYS A 383 12.97 -8.19 -20.57
N VAL A 384 12.87 -7.60 -21.78
CA VAL A 384 13.13 -8.33 -23.03
C VAL A 384 14.61 -8.77 -23.13
N ALA A 385 15.55 -7.92 -22.72
CA ALA A 385 16.97 -8.27 -22.66
C ALA A 385 17.25 -9.41 -21.68
N ASP A 386 16.62 -9.38 -20.50
CA ASP A 386 16.76 -10.43 -19.47
C ASP A 386 16.27 -11.80 -19.97
N MET A 387 15.34 -11.85 -20.95
CA MET A 387 14.83 -13.11 -21.51
C MET A 387 15.73 -13.72 -22.60
N LYS A 388 16.72 -12.98 -23.14
CA LYS A 388 17.52 -13.41 -24.30
C LYS A 388 18.51 -14.53 -23.98
N ARG A 389 19.16 -14.48 -22.82
CA ARG A 389 20.21 -15.44 -22.41
C ARG A 389 20.02 -15.88 -20.97
N PRO A 390 19.02 -16.69 -20.67
CA PRO A 390 18.84 -17.25 -19.34
C PRO A 390 19.87 -18.34 -19.08
N ALA A 391 20.34 -18.46 -17.84
CA ALA A 391 21.29 -19.51 -17.46
C ALA A 391 20.66 -20.92 -17.51
N ASN A 392 19.33 -21.00 -17.28
CA ASN A 392 18.55 -22.25 -17.33
C ASN A 392 17.06 -21.94 -17.51
N GLU A 393 16.25 -22.98 -17.68
CA GLU A 393 14.79 -22.84 -17.87
C GLU A 393 14.10 -22.13 -16.69
N LYS A 394 14.54 -22.36 -15.45
CA LYS A 394 13.99 -21.70 -14.23
C LYS A 394 14.22 -20.19 -14.26
N GLU A 395 15.40 -19.75 -14.67
CA GLU A 395 15.70 -18.31 -14.84
C GLU A 395 14.92 -17.70 -16.00
N GLN A 396 14.73 -18.45 -17.09
CA GLN A 396 13.88 -18.01 -18.20
C GLN A 396 12.43 -17.82 -17.76
N TYR A 397 11.86 -18.77 -17.03
CA TYR A 397 10.51 -18.64 -16.47
C TYR A 397 10.39 -17.40 -15.57
N LYS A 398 11.39 -17.15 -14.70
CA LYS A 398 11.42 -15.94 -13.86
C LYS A 398 11.47 -14.65 -14.69
N ALA A 399 12.25 -14.62 -15.77
CA ALA A 399 12.35 -13.46 -16.68
C ALA A 399 11.01 -13.20 -17.39
N ILE A 400 10.34 -14.26 -17.89
CA ILE A 400 9.00 -14.18 -18.50
C ILE A 400 7.98 -13.69 -17.46
N ALA A 401 7.98 -14.23 -16.26
CA ALA A 401 7.09 -13.81 -15.19
C ALA A 401 7.31 -12.33 -14.83
N LYS A 402 8.56 -11.87 -14.75
CA LYS A 402 8.94 -10.47 -14.52
C LYS A 402 8.43 -9.55 -15.63
N TYR A 403 8.61 -9.94 -16.91
CA TYR A 403 8.06 -9.22 -18.07
C TYR A 403 6.53 -9.09 -17.96
N ASN A 404 5.83 -10.20 -17.76
CA ASN A 404 4.37 -10.21 -17.65
C ASN A 404 3.88 -9.37 -16.48
N ALA A 405 4.54 -9.45 -15.31
CA ALA A 405 4.22 -8.62 -14.16
C ALA A 405 4.44 -7.12 -14.44
N THR A 406 5.52 -6.76 -15.13
CA THR A 406 5.83 -5.38 -15.53
C THR A 406 4.77 -4.81 -16.46
N VAL A 407 4.46 -5.51 -17.56
CA VAL A 407 3.45 -5.07 -18.52
C VAL A 407 2.05 -4.99 -17.89
N SER A 408 1.66 -6.02 -17.12
CA SER A 408 0.39 -6.04 -16.42
C SER A 408 0.27 -4.92 -15.38
N GLY A 409 1.35 -4.62 -14.65
CA GLY A 409 1.42 -3.54 -13.69
C GLY A 409 1.22 -2.16 -14.35
N LEU A 410 1.91 -1.91 -15.48
CA LEU A 410 1.76 -0.70 -16.28
C LEU A 410 0.33 -0.56 -16.84
N HIS A 411 -0.24 -1.64 -17.39
CA HIS A 411 -1.63 -1.64 -17.86
C HIS A 411 -2.61 -1.31 -16.74
N ASN A 412 -2.46 -1.92 -15.55
CA ASN A 412 -3.34 -1.68 -14.42
C ASN A 412 -3.26 -0.25 -13.91
N TYR A 413 -2.07 0.36 -13.94
CA TYR A 413 -1.87 1.74 -13.48
C TYR A 413 -2.43 2.76 -14.49
N TYR A 414 -2.09 2.62 -15.77
CA TYR A 414 -2.39 3.63 -16.78
C TYR A 414 -3.72 3.44 -17.53
N GLN A 415 -4.44 2.33 -17.32
CA GLN A 415 -5.74 2.05 -18.01
C GLN A 415 -6.79 3.16 -17.83
N ILE A 416 -6.64 4.05 -16.86
CA ILE A 416 -7.55 5.17 -16.60
C ILE A 416 -7.27 6.40 -17.49
N ALA A 417 -6.18 6.42 -18.26
CA ALA A 417 -5.94 7.48 -19.24
C ALA A 417 -6.85 7.29 -20.47
N THR A 418 -7.47 8.38 -20.92
CA THR A 418 -8.44 8.32 -22.03
C THR A 418 -7.81 7.90 -23.37
N ASN A 419 -6.52 8.20 -23.57
CA ASN A 419 -5.76 7.85 -24.78
C ASN A 419 -4.68 6.78 -24.55
N VAL A 420 -4.86 5.94 -23.54
CA VAL A 420 -3.87 4.94 -23.14
C VAL A 420 -3.49 3.96 -24.26
N SER A 421 -4.43 3.59 -25.12
CA SER A 421 -4.18 2.70 -26.24
C SER A 421 -3.20 3.30 -27.26
N LEU A 422 -3.32 4.60 -27.55
CA LEU A 422 -2.39 5.32 -28.44
C LEU A 422 -0.99 5.41 -27.83
N ASP A 423 -0.90 5.65 -26.54
CA ASP A 423 0.38 5.74 -25.82
C ASP A 423 1.10 4.40 -25.79
N PHE A 424 0.39 3.32 -25.47
CA PHE A 424 0.96 1.97 -25.49
C PHE A 424 1.25 1.44 -26.88
N ALA A 425 0.54 1.86 -27.91
CA ALA A 425 0.84 1.51 -29.30
C ALA A 425 2.26 1.97 -29.71
N LYS A 426 2.67 3.18 -29.28
CA LYS A 426 4.03 3.70 -29.52
C LYS A 426 5.10 2.80 -28.88
N ILE A 427 4.88 2.37 -27.62
CA ILE A 427 5.80 1.44 -26.94
C ILE A 427 5.79 0.08 -27.62
N ALA A 428 4.59 -0.46 -27.91
CA ALA A 428 4.41 -1.79 -28.48
C ALA A 428 5.17 -1.97 -29.80
N PHE A 429 5.19 -0.95 -30.65
CA PHE A 429 5.93 -0.99 -31.93
C PHE A 429 7.43 -1.28 -31.69
N HIS A 430 8.05 -0.52 -30.79
CA HIS A 430 9.47 -0.70 -30.48
C HIS A 430 9.77 -2.04 -29.79
N ILE A 431 8.93 -2.44 -28.83
CA ILE A 431 9.12 -3.69 -28.08
C ILE A 431 8.94 -4.89 -29.01
N LYS A 432 7.94 -4.87 -29.92
CA LYS A 432 7.75 -5.93 -30.92
C LYS A 432 8.99 -6.12 -31.78
N LYS A 433 9.59 -5.03 -32.29
CA LYS A 433 10.84 -5.10 -33.08
C LYS A 433 11.98 -5.71 -32.25
N GLN A 434 12.14 -5.29 -30.98
CA GLN A 434 13.16 -5.87 -30.09
C GLN A 434 12.93 -7.36 -29.81
N MET A 435 11.68 -7.77 -29.58
CA MET A 435 11.35 -9.18 -29.34
C MET A 435 11.63 -10.04 -30.55
N ASN A 436 11.19 -9.62 -31.75
CA ASN A 436 11.43 -10.36 -32.99
C ASN A 436 12.92 -10.53 -33.31
N ASN A 437 13.76 -9.52 -32.97
CA ASN A 437 15.19 -9.56 -33.24
C ASN A 437 16.01 -10.31 -32.18
N ARG A 438 15.45 -10.57 -31.00
CA ARG A 438 16.22 -11.08 -29.87
C ARG A 438 15.72 -12.41 -29.31
N LEU A 439 14.48 -12.79 -29.60
CA LEU A 439 13.80 -13.92 -29.01
C LEU A 439 13.14 -14.78 -30.12
N ASP A 440 13.17 -16.09 -29.96
CA ASP A 440 12.38 -17.01 -30.78
C ASP A 440 10.94 -17.05 -30.27
N ILE A 441 10.16 -16.05 -30.67
CA ILE A 441 8.76 -15.92 -30.28
C ILE A 441 7.82 -16.56 -31.27
N LYS A 442 6.87 -17.37 -30.80
CA LYS A 442 5.84 -18.03 -31.60
C LYS A 442 4.50 -17.30 -31.51
N THR A 443 3.74 -17.35 -32.61
CA THR A 443 2.37 -16.78 -32.70
C THR A 443 1.31 -17.74 -32.16
N SER A 444 1.57 -19.03 -32.19
CA SER A 444 0.70 -20.10 -31.76
C SER A 444 1.14 -20.64 -30.40
N GLY A 445 0.18 -20.95 -29.54
CA GLY A 445 0.41 -21.54 -28.23
C GLY A 445 -0.88 -21.59 -27.41
N THR A 446 -0.89 -22.40 -26.36
CA THR A 446 -2.08 -22.59 -25.52
C THR A 446 -1.96 -21.76 -24.25
N VAL A 447 -2.97 -20.97 -23.94
CA VAL A 447 -3.09 -20.31 -22.64
C VAL A 447 -4.07 -21.10 -21.78
N ASN A 448 -3.56 -21.77 -20.78
CA ASN A 448 -4.37 -22.48 -19.80
C ASN A 448 -5.18 -21.49 -18.94
N LYS A 449 -6.02 -21.98 -18.03
CA LYS A 449 -6.85 -21.16 -17.13
C LYS A 449 -6.02 -20.11 -16.37
N GLY A 450 -6.58 -18.91 -16.14
CA GLY A 450 -5.98 -17.88 -15.29
C GLY A 450 -6.03 -16.47 -15.89
N PHE A 451 -5.44 -15.51 -15.17
CA PHE A 451 -5.49 -14.08 -15.45
C PHE A 451 -5.11 -13.69 -16.89
N ILE A 452 -4.08 -14.33 -17.48
CA ILE A 452 -3.65 -14.02 -18.87
C ILE A 452 -4.74 -14.42 -19.86
N LYS A 453 -5.38 -15.60 -19.69
CA LYS A 453 -6.48 -16.04 -20.54
C LYS A 453 -7.69 -15.12 -20.43
N GLU A 454 -8.06 -14.75 -19.22
CA GLU A 454 -9.23 -13.89 -18.97
C GLU A 454 -9.06 -12.49 -19.56
N LYS A 455 -7.90 -11.88 -19.36
CA LYS A 455 -7.66 -10.49 -19.74
C LYS A 455 -7.09 -10.32 -21.15
N TYR A 456 -6.24 -11.23 -21.60
CA TYR A 456 -5.47 -11.10 -22.85
C TYR A 456 -5.72 -12.22 -23.85
N GLY A 457 -6.42 -13.29 -23.52
CA GLY A 457 -6.60 -14.48 -24.37
C GLY A 457 -7.30 -14.21 -25.71
N LYS A 458 -8.09 -13.13 -25.81
CA LYS A 458 -8.73 -12.70 -27.07
C LYS A 458 -7.83 -11.86 -27.99
N SER A 459 -6.59 -11.59 -27.57
CA SER A 459 -5.68 -10.72 -28.33
C SER A 459 -4.91 -11.47 -29.39
N LYS A 460 -5.04 -11.07 -30.64
CA LYS A 460 -4.20 -11.54 -31.77
C LYS A 460 -2.72 -11.15 -31.64
N GLN A 461 -2.38 -10.26 -30.67
CA GLN A 461 -1.02 -9.82 -30.38
C GLN A 461 -0.31 -10.69 -29.34
N LEU A 462 -0.98 -11.69 -28.77
CA LEU A 462 -0.37 -12.62 -27.81
C LEU A 462 0.76 -13.38 -28.51
N ARG A 463 1.88 -13.56 -27.83
CA ARG A 463 3.06 -14.29 -28.30
C ARG A 463 3.49 -15.27 -27.24
N PHE A 464 4.30 -16.24 -27.63
CA PHE A 464 4.79 -17.31 -26.76
C PHE A 464 6.30 -17.44 -26.88
N LEU A 465 6.97 -17.65 -25.76
CA LEU A 465 8.37 -17.98 -25.67
C LEU A 465 8.50 -19.29 -24.89
N ASN A 466 9.02 -20.34 -25.54
CA ASN A 466 9.11 -21.69 -24.97
C ASN A 466 7.78 -22.18 -24.33
N GLY A 467 6.66 -21.99 -25.06
CA GLY A 467 5.32 -22.37 -24.59
C GLY A 467 4.67 -21.44 -23.55
N HIS A 468 5.40 -20.46 -23.01
CA HIS A 468 4.88 -19.52 -22.04
C HIS A 468 4.33 -18.24 -22.70
N PRO A 469 3.11 -17.79 -22.31
CA PRO A 469 2.50 -16.61 -22.92
C PRO A 469 3.18 -15.31 -22.48
N LEU A 470 3.41 -14.41 -23.42
CA LEU A 470 3.90 -13.05 -23.22
C LEU A 470 2.74 -12.06 -23.38
N ILE A 471 2.47 -11.26 -22.34
CA ILE A 471 1.41 -10.25 -22.37
C ILE A 471 1.69 -9.21 -23.44
N PRO A 472 0.76 -8.95 -24.38
CA PRO A 472 0.95 -7.97 -25.44
C PRO A 472 0.92 -6.55 -24.91
N VAL A 473 1.99 -5.79 -25.14
CA VAL A 473 2.16 -4.41 -24.66
C VAL A 473 1.07 -3.47 -25.19
N GLY A 474 0.70 -3.63 -26.46
CA GLY A 474 -0.29 -2.76 -27.12
C GLY A 474 -1.75 -3.10 -26.84
N TYR A 475 -2.03 -4.22 -26.17
CA TYR A 475 -3.41 -4.63 -25.90
C TYR A 475 -3.90 -4.11 -24.57
N ILE A 476 -4.29 -2.85 -24.56
CA ILE A 476 -4.86 -2.18 -23.37
C ILE A 476 -6.17 -1.49 -23.73
N ARG A 477 -7.15 -1.55 -22.84
CA ARG A 477 -8.44 -0.85 -22.95
C ARG A 477 -8.53 0.22 -21.88
N THR A 478 -9.07 1.36 -22.26
CA THR A 478 -9.40 2.44 -21.33
C THR A 478 -10.47 1.99 -20.36
N LYS A 479 -10.33 2.39 -19.12
CA LYS A 479 -11.31 2.17 -18.04
C LYS A 479 -11.55 3.49 -17.33
N ASP A 480 -12.81 3.82 -17.06
CA ASP A 480 -13.15 5.02 -16.32
C ASP A 480 -12.54 5.01 -14.93
N ALA A 481 -11.90 6.11 -14.55
CA ALA A 481 -11.35 6.29 -13.23
C ALA A 481 -12.48 6.36 -12.19
N LYS A 482 -12.38 5.55 -11.15
CA LYS A 482 -13.39 5.46 -10.11
C LYS A 482 -13.13 6.50 -9.01
N HIS A 483 -14.19 7.19 -8.59
CA HIS A 483 -14.15 8.01 -7.38
C HIS A 483 -14.10 7.16 -6.13
N LYS A 484 -13.45 7.68 -5.08
CA LYS A 484 -13.51 7.05 -3.77
C LYS A 484 -14.95 7.12 -3.24
N LYS A 485 -15.51 5.98 -2.94
CA LYS A 485 -16.82 5.92 -2.28
C LYS A 485 -16.66 6.27 -0.80
N LYS A 486 -17.49 7.18 -0.28
CA LYS A 486 -17.44 7.61 1.13
C LYS A 486 -17.56 6.45 2.12
N VAL A 487 -18.41 5.45 1.80
CA VAL A 487 -18.61 4.26 2.63
C VAL A 487 -17.35 3.38 2.77
N VAL A 488 -16.41 3.44 1.82
CA VAL A 488 -15.20 2.60 1.84
C VAL A 488 -14.22 3.13 2.87
N ASN A 489 -14.25 2.53 4.05
CA ASN A 489 -13.38 2.88 5.18
C ASN A 489 -13.06 1.61 5.97
N LYS A 490 -11.79 1.32 6.22
CA LYS A 490 -11.36 0.13 6.97
C LYS A 490 -11.65 0.20 8.48
N TYR A 491 -11.95 1.38 9.00
CA TYR A 491 -12.22 1.63 10.41
C TYR A 491 -13.73 1.72 10.73
N THR A 492 -14.59 1.29 9.81
CA THR A 492 -16.03 1.19 10.06
C THR A 492 -16.56 -0.17 9.62
N VAL A 493 -17.49 -0.74 10.39
CA VAL A 493 -18.12 -2.05 10.07
C VAL A 493 -18.73 -2.03 8.66
N LYS A 494 -19.50 -0.99 8.33
CA LYS A 494 -20.11 -0.81 6.99
C LYS A 494 -19.05 -0.73 5.88
N GLY A 495 -17.96 -0.01 6.13
CA GLY A 495 -16.87 0.14 5.17
C GLY A 495 -16.14 -1.17 4.93
N ARG A 496 -15.85 -1.94 5.98
CA ARG A 496 -15.25 -3.27 5.87
C ARG A 496 -16.15 -4.26 5.14
N ALA A 497 -17.42 -4.30 5.46
CA ALA A 497 -18.38 -5.15 4.75
C ALA A 497 -18.43 -4.85 3.25
N PHE A 498 -18.27 -3.56 2.86
CA PHE A 498 -18.17 -3.18 1.46
C PHE A 498 -16.87 -3.64 0.79
N ILE A 499 -15.75 -3.61 1.54
CA ILE A 499 -14.43 -4.04 1.05
C ILE A 499 -14.37 -5.57 0.96
N HIS A 500 -15.01 -6.28 1.90
CA HIS A 500 -14.86 -7.72 2.14
C HIS A 500 -16.04 -8.59 1.72
N LYS A 501 -16.86 -8.18 0.79
CA LYS A 501 -18.07 -8.91 0.36
C LYS A 501 -17.95 -10.44 0.22
N ASN A 502 -16.75 -11.01 0.24
CA ASN A 502 -16.50 -12.43 -0.03
C ASN A 502 -15.47 -13.08 0.93
N LEU A 503 -15.25 -12.56 2.13
CA LEU A 503 -14.35 -13.20 3.11
C LEU A 503 -15.10 -14.26 3.91
N GLN A 504 -14.77 -15.54 3.68
CA GLN A 504 -15.18 -16.69 4.48
C GLN A 504 -14.00 -17.12 5.35
N ILE A 505 -13.72 -16.43 6.45
CA ILE A 505 -12.70 -16.81 7.43
C ILE A 505 -13.41 -16.94 8.77
N ASP A 506 -13.13 -18.05 9.47
CA ASP A 506 -13.52 -18.25 10.86
C ASP A 506 -12.64 -17.37 11.75
N VAL A 507 -13.19 -16.22 12.15
CA VAL A 507 -12.48 -15.22 12.95
C VAL A 507 -12.25 -15.74 14.38
N ASP A 508 -13.18 -16.52 14.93
CA ASP A 508 -13.09 -17.00 16.31
C ASP A 508 -11.93 -17.97 16.50
N THR A 509 -11.79 -18.94 15.59
CA THR A 509 -10.63 -19.85 15.59
C THR A 509 -9.32 -19.10 15.35
N LEU A 510 -9.33 -18.05 14.56
CA LEU A 510 -8.15 -17.24 14.29
C LEU A 510 -7.70 -16.44 15.52
N VAL A 511 -8.64 -15.83 16.23
CA VAL A 511 -8.41 -15.14 17.52
C VAL A 511 -7.91 -16.16 18.57
N TRP A 512 -8.50 -17.36 18.60
CA TRP A 512 -8.03 -18.42 19.48
C TRP A 512 -6.56 -18.79 19.22
N LEU A 513 -6.18 -19.01 17.96
CA LEU A 513 -4.78 -19.30 17.57
C LEU A 513 -3.81 -18.21 18.04
N MET A 514 -4.22 -16.96 18.00
CA MET A 514 -3.42 -15.82 18.43
C MET A 514 -3.23 -15.79 19.95
N ARG A 515 -4.29 -16.13 20.71
CA ARG A 515 -4.28 -16.11 22.18
C ARG A 515 -3.63 -17.35 22.80
N HIS A 516 -3.44 -18.43 21.98
CA HIS A 516 -2.81 -19.67 22.41
C HIS A 516 -1.54 -19.92 21.60
N PRO A 517 -0.45 -19.15 21.88
CA PRO A 517 0.84 -19.40 21.24
C PRO A 517 1.38 -20.77 21.63
N VAL A 518 2.18 -21.36 20.75
CA VAL A 518 2.94 -22.55 21.09
C VAL A 518 4.20 -22.09 21.82
N LEU A 519 4.37 -22.53 23.05
CA LEU A 519 5.53 -22.18 23.89
C LEU A 519 6.83 -22.59 23.19
N ASP A 520 7.89 -21.85 23.45
CA ASP A 520 9.27 -22.10 22.93
C ASP A 520 9.42 -22.07 21.40
N LYS A 521 8.41 -21.60 20.67
CA LYS A 521 8.51 -21.36 19.23
C LYS A 521 8.84 -19.92 18.89
N SER A 522 9.50 -19.71 17.75
CA SER A 522 9.87 -18.37 17.28
C SER A 522 8.65 -17.50 16.95
N ILE A 523 8.84 -16.18 17.01
CA ILE A 523 7.82 -15.21 16.57
C ILE A 523 7.47 -15.42 15.08
N GLU A 524 8.41 -15.92 14.27
CA GLU A 524 8.14 -16.25 12.88
C GLU A 524 7.17 -17.43 12.76
N PHE A 525 7.36 -18.49 13.57
CA PHE A 525 6.43 -19.62 13.63
C PHE A 525 5.03 -19.18 14.06
N ALA A 526 4.93 -18.41 15.14
CA ALA A 526 3.66 -17.91 15.67
C ALA A 526 2.88 -17.11 14.63
N ASP A 527 3.54 -16.18 13.93
CA ASP A 527 2.91 -15.37 12.88
C ASP A 527 2.58 -16.19 11.62
N ASN A 528 3.43 -17.14 11.23
CA ASN A 528 3.18 -18.00 10.08
C ASN A 528 2.01 -18.97 10.32
N ARG A 529 1.83 -19.47 11.54
CA ARG A 529 0.68 -20.29 11.94
C ARG A 529 -0.65 -19.60 11.65
N ILE A 530 -0.76 -18.32 12.01
CA ILE A 530 -1.94 -17.47 11.72
C ILE A 530 -2.09 -17.25 10.20
N SER A 531 -0.98 -17.01 9.51
CA SER A 531 -0.97 -16.81 8.05
C SER A 531 -1.44 -18.01 7.27
N LEU A 532 -1.01 -19.21 7.70
CA LEU A 532 -1.38 -20.49 7.10
C LEU A 532 -2.86 -20.80 7.32
N PHE A 533 -3.39 -20.53 8.52
CA PHE A 533 -4.81 -20.72 8.79
C PHE A 533 -5.68 -19.91 7.82
N ALA A 534 -5.32 -18.65 7.60
CA ALA A 534 -6.02 -17.81 6.64
C ALA A 534 -5.84 -18.31 5.18
N ALA A 535 -4.63 -18.72 4.79
CA ALA A 535 -4.34 -19.19 3.44
C ALA A 535 -4.99 -20.53 3.12
N GLN A 536 -5.13 -21.42 4.12
CA GLN A 536 -5.80 -22.69 4.02
C GLN A 536 -7.32 -22.60 4.26
N TYR A 537 -7.88 -21.38 4.44
CA TYR A 537 -9.31 -21.16 4.72
C TYR A 537 -9.83 -21.90 5.94
N GLY A 538 -8.99 -22.02 6.99
CA GLY A 538 -9.31 -22.77 8.20
C GLY A 538 -9.44 -24.28 7.98
N ARG A 539 -8.77 -24.85 6.97
CA ARG A 539 -8.85 -26.26 6.61
C ARG A 539 -7.50 -26.97 6.68
N CYS A 540 -7.53 -28.25 7.03
CA CYS A 540 -6.36 -29.13 6.98
C CYS A 540 -5.75 -29.15 5.56
N GLY A 541 -4.43 -28.98 5.47
CA GLY A 541 -3.71 -28.95 4.19
C GLY A 541 -3.74 -30.26 3.40
N VAL A 542 -3.95 -31.39 4.08
CA VAL A 542 -4.02 -32.73 3.48
C VAL A 542 -5.46 -33.13 3.20
N THR A 543 -6.31 -33.22 4.23
CA THR A 543 -7.68 -33.74 4.13
C THR A 543 -8.69 -32.68 3.65
N GLY A 544 -8.45 -31.41 3.89
CA GLY A 544 -9.40 -30.33 3.61
C GLY A 544 -10.53 -30.20 4.63
N VAL A 545 -10.54 -30.99 5.71
CA VAL A 545 -11.48 -30.90 6.82
C VAL A 545 -11.29 -29.57 7.55
N LYS A 546 -12.37 -29.02 8.14
CA LYS A 546 -12.30 -27.77 8.93
C LYS A 546 -11.44 -28.01 10.17
N LEU A 547 -10.46 -27.13 10.39
CA LEU A 547 -9.63 -27.13 11.59
C LEU A 547 -10.40 -26.48 12.75
N ILE A 548 -10.40 -27.13 13.89
CA ILE A 548 -10.99 -26.63 15.15
C ILE A 548 -9.87 -26.33 16.16
N PRO A 549 -10.08 -25.45 17.14
CA PRO A 549 -9.02 -24.93 18.01
C PRO A 549 -8.05 -25.96 18.58
N ASN A 550 -8.54 -27.03 19.15
CA ASN A 550 -7.71 -28.04 19.84
C ASN A 550 -7.10 -29.10 18.91
N ASP A 551 -7.42 -29.08 17.61
CA ASP A 551 -6.98 -30.05 16.60
C ASP A 551 -6.05 -29.43 15.55
N ILE A 552 -5.47 -28.25 15.84
CA ILE A 552 -4.62 -27.54 14.89
C ILE A 552 -3.15 -27.79 15.17
N HIS A 553 -2.51 -28.59 14.32
CA HIS A 553 -1.07 -28.81 14.35
C HIS A 553 -0.38 -28.08 13.20
N CYS A 554 0.69 -27.33 13.54
CA CYS A 554 1.54 -26.65 12.56
C CYS A 554 2.78 -27.52 12.32
N HIS A 555 2.77 -28.25 11.21
CA HIS A 555 3.80 -29.22 10.85
C HIS A 555 4.91 -28.59 10.02
N HIS A 556 6.19 -28.91 10.36
CA HIS A 556 7.36 -28.59 9.55
C HIS A 556 7.52 -29.63 8.45
N LYS A 557 7.45 -29.21 7.18
CA LYS A 557 7.61 -30.12 6.02
C LYS A 557 9.01 -30.76 5.98
N ILE A 558 10.02 -29.96 6.28
CA ILE A 558 11.39 -30.41 6.57
C ILE A 558 11.58 -30.20 8.06
N PRO A 559 11.86 -31.24 8.86
CA PRO A 559 12.08 -31.13 10.29
C PRO A 559 13.20 -30.15 10.65
N LEU A 560 13.12 -29.52 11.83
CA LEU A 560 14.15 -28.60 12.30
C LEU A 560 15.51 -29.28 12.43
N GLU A 561 15.53 -30.51 12.87
CA GLU A 561 16.72 -31.38 13.01
C GLU A 561 17.42 -31.62 11.66
N GLN A 562 16.66 -31.60 10.56
CA GLN A 562 17.14 -31.78 9.20
C GLN A 562 17.41 -30.43 8.49
N GLY A 563 17.61 -29.34 9.26
CA GLY A 563 17.87 -28.01 8.72
C GLY A 563 16.64 -27.25 8.23
N GLY A 564 15.44 -27.71 8.56
CA GLY A 564 14.20 -26.99 8.34
C GLY A 564 14.17 -25.67 9.11
N THR A 565 13.26 -24.76 8.71
CA THR A 565 13.11 -23.44 9.34
C THR A 565 11.64 -23.16 9.60
N ASP A 566 11.34 -22.16 10.43
CA ASP A 566 9.99 -21.65 10.70
C ASP A 566 9.41 -20.82 9.54
N SER A 567 10.06 -20.81 8.37
CA SER A 567 9.59 -20.07 7.20
C SER A 567 8.21 -20.54 6.73
N TYR A 568 7.41 -19.63 6.23
CA TYR A 568 6.06 -19.91 5.73
C TYR A 568 6.00 -21.07 4.70
N SER A 569 7.02 -21.19 3.86
CA SER A 569 7.12 -22.24 2.84
C SER A 569 7.33 -23.63 3.43
N ASN A 570 7.99 -23.71 4.60
CA ASN A 570 8.29 -24.98 5.28
C ASN A 570 7.18 -25.44 6.23
N LEU A 571 6.16 -24.63 6.48
CA LEU A 571 5.08 -24.95 7.41
C LEU A 571 3.77 -25.31 6.67
N ILE A 572 2.93 -26.10 7.32
CA ILE A 572 1.57 -26.45 6.88
C ILE A 572 0.70 -26.73 8.11
N LEU A 573 -0.57 -26.32 8.09
CA LEU A 573 -1.52 -26.68 9.14
C LEU A 573 -2.26 -27.97 8.77
N VAL A 574 -2.30 -28.87 9.71
CA VAL A 574 -2.96 -30.18 9.59
C VAL A 574 -3.73 -30.48 10.87
N THR A 575 -4.63 -31.48 10.85
CA THR A 575 -5.25 -32.05 12.04
C THR A 575 -4.23 -32.87 12.81
N GLU A 576 -4.48 -33.10 14.10
CA GLU A 576 -3.63 -33.97 14.94
C GLU A 576 -3.46 -35.36 14.34
N ALA A 577 -4.56 -35.99 13.94
CA ALA A 577 -4.55 -37.31 13.31
C ALA A 577 -3.69 -37.39 12.05
N VAL A 578 -3.74 -36.34 11.19
CA VAL A 578 -2.88 -36.24 10.02
C VAL A 578 -1.42 -36.02 10.42
N HIS A 579 -1.16 -35.21 11.46
CA HIS A 579 0.19 -34.98 11.97
C HIS A 579 0.83 -36.30 12.48
N ILE A 580 0.07 -37.10 13.25
CA ILE A 580 0.49 -38.42 13.70
C ILE A 580 0.79 -39.33 12.49
N LEU A 581 -0.10 -39.37 11.50
CA LEU A 581 0.09 -40.20 10.29
C LEU A 581 1.34 -39.80 9.49
N ILE A 582 1.68 -38.49 9.42
CA ILE A 582 2.90 -38.05 8.76
C ILE A 582 4.15 -38.60 9.45
N HIS A 583 4.16 -38.69 10.78
CA HIS A 583 5.31 -39.14 11.56
C HIS A 583 5.30 -40.64 11.92
N ALA A 584 4.18 -41.33 11.72
CA ALA A 584 4.06 -42.76 12.08
C ALA A 584 5.04 -43.65 11.29
N THR A 585 5.76 -44.52 12.01
CA THR A 585 6.67 -45.53 11.45
C THR A 585 6.12 -46.95 11.60
N LYS A 586 5.25 -47.20 12.59
CA LYS A 586 4.62 -48.51 12.85
C LYS A 586 3.46 -48.75 11.88
N VAL A 587 3.44 -49.92 11.25
CA VAL A 587 2.42 -50.29 10.24
C VAL A 587 1.00 -50.25 10.82
N ASP A 588 0.80 -50.76 12.03
CA ASP A 588 -0.51 -50.74 12.69
C ASP A 588 -1.06 -49.34 12.91
N THR A 589 -0.18 -48.42 13.32
CA THR A 589 -0.54 -46.99 13.49
C THR A 589 -0.92 -46.36 12.15
N ILE A 590 -0.17 -46.65 11.10
CA ILE A 590 -0.43 -46.15 9.74
C ILE A 590 -1.79 -46.63 9.24
N GLN A 591 -2.05 -47.97 9.34
CA GLN A 591 -3.31 -48.55 8.90
C GLN A 591 -4.50 -48.03 9.70
N LYS A 592 -4.35 -47.87 11.03
CA LYS A 592 -5.36 -47.29 11.91
C LYS A 592 -5.77 -45.90 11.41
N TYR A 593 -4.81 -44.99 11.23
CA TYR A 593 -5.14 -43.63 10.86
C TYR A 593 -5.58 -43.44 9.40
N ILE A 594 -5.11 -44.28 8.47
CA ILE A 594 -5.65 -44.31 7.10
C ILE A 594 -7.13 -44.69 7.11
N LYS A 595 -7.51 -45.71 7.87
CA LYS A 595 -8.90 -46.17 8.00
C LYS A 595 -9.77 -45.14 8.72
N GLU A 596 -9.30 -44.60 9.84
CA GLU A 596 -9.99 -43.60 10.64
C GLU A 596 -10.27 -42.31 9.85
N LEU A 597 -9.30 -41.81 9.09
CA LEU A 597 -9.40 -40.59 8.29
C LEU A 597 -10.13 -40.81 6.95
N GLY A 598 -10.36 -42.03 6.51
CA GLY A 598 -11.01 -42.36 5.24
C GLY A 598 -10.34 -41.66 4.03
N LEU A 599 -9.00 -41.69 3.98
CA LEU A 599 -8.23 -40.91 3.01
C LEU A 599 -8.45 -41.36 1.57
N THR A 600 -8.69 -40.44 0.69
CA THR A 600 -8.66 -40.68 -0.77
C THR A 600 -7.22 -40.81 -1.28
N VAL A 601 -7.04 -41.46 -2.45
CA VAL A 601 -5.72 -41.61 -3.10
C VAL A 601 -4.97 -40.27 -3.20
N LYS A 602 -5.65 -39.19 -3.59
CA LYS A 602 -5.05 -37.85 -3.68
C LYS A 602 -4.62 -37.26 -2.33
N GLN A 603 -5.26 -37.65 -1.24
CA GLN A 603 -4.88 -37.21 0.11
C GLN A 603 -3.70 -38.02 0.63
N ILE A 604 -3.64 -39.32 0.31
CA ILE A 604 -2.47 -40.16 0.57
C ILE A 604 -1.25 -39.66 -0.19
N GLU A 605 -1.39 -39.30 -1.47
CA GLU A 605 -0.30 -38.65 -2.24
C GLU A 605 0.21 -37.36 -1.59
N LYS A 606 -0.69 -36.54 -1.04
CA LYS A 606 -0.28 -35.34 -0.31
C LYS A 606 0.47 -35.67 0.99
N CYS A 607 0.00 -36.66 1.73
CA CYS A 607 0.67 -37.14 2.93
C CYS A 607 2.07 -37.69 2.59
N ASN A 608 2.18 -38.50 1.55
CA ASN A 608 3.44 -39.03 1.05
C ASN A 608 4.44 -37.99 0.60
N LYS A 609 3.97 -36.86 0.03
CA LYS A 609 4.85 -35.71 -0.27
C LYS A 609 5.45 -35.11 0.99
N LEU A 610 4.69 -35.00 2.09
CA LEU A 610 5.17 -34.50 3.37
C LEU A 610 6.13 -35.50 4.03
N ARG A 611 5.81 -36.79 4.02
CA ARG A 611 6.68 -37.87 4.52
C ARG A 611 8.02 -37.91 3.78
N LYS A 612 7.99 -37.79 2.44
CA LYS A 612 9.21 -37.71 1.63
C LYS A 612 10.08 -36.50 1.98
N MET A 613 9.48 -35.34 2.28
CA MET A 613 10.22 -34.16 2.70
C MET A 613 10.82 -34.29 4.11
N ALA A 614 10.26 -35.17 4.94
CA ALA A 614 10.74 -35.52 6.28
C ALA A 614 11.61 -36.80 6.26
N GLU A 615 12.02 -37.29 5.07
CA GLU A 615 12.82 -38.51 4.87
C GLU A 615 12.20 -39.77 5.48
N LEU A 616 10.86 -39.83 5.51
CA LEU A 616 10.11 -40.97 6.04
C LEU A 616 9.62 -41.91 4.91
N PRO A 617 9.45 -43.23 5.18
CA PRO A 617 8.89 -44.18 4.22
C PRO A 617 7.50 -43.75 3.72
N LEU A 618 7.16 -44.05 2.48
CA LEU A 618 5.83 -43.79 1.91
C LEU A 618 4.79 -44.77 2.47
N ILE A 619 3.54 -44.36 2.49
CA ILE A 619 2.39 -45.16 2.95
C ILE A 619 1.40 -45.39 1.83
#